data_d54dc6f63e0bf559ebb9b777524d24c1
#
_entry.id   d54dc6f63e0bf559ebb9b777524d24c1
#
_cell.length_a   1.000
_cell.length_b   1.000
_cell.length_c   1.000
_cell.angle_alpha   90.00
_cell.angle_beta   90.00
_cell.angle_gamma   90.00
#
_symmetry.space_group_name_H-M   'P 1'
#
loop_
_entity.id
_entity.type
_entity.pdbx_description
1 polymer ?
#
loop_
_entity_poly.entity_id
_entity_poly.type
_entity_poly.pdbx_seq_one_letter_code
_entity_poly.pdbx_strand_id
1 'polypeptide(L)'
;PVGLFPGQIQVVPAEVAIGGQLAVDGAAELQVPDDGAGTQVKGLLHGLLQLGVWETIYMTLLSTGFAYLFGLPMGVILWVTDKNGLPQVGKGKQMACRIINCVLGFVVNFFRSIPCIILMVAMMPVARLILGKSLGNGSVIVTLIIAAAPYIARMVESSVKEVPSGVIEAAQSMGCTNWQIVWHVLLPEAKPSLIHGSVIATVTVLGYTAMAATLGGTGLGQIAIIYGHQRSNGDITWLCVVLMVVIVQLIQLVGTFIARRTDKRIK
;
A
#
# COMPACT_ATOMS: atom_id res chain seq x y z
N PRO A 1 -40.64 36.58 -15.91
CA PRO A 1 -40.80 35.26 -16.46
C PRO A 1 -39.44 34.65 -16.65
N VAL A 2 -39.17 33.66 -15.81
CA VAL A 2 -37.91 32.98 -15.72
C VAL A 2 -37.91 31.79 -16.69
N GLY A 3 -37.06 31.84 -17.71
CA GLY A 3 -36.87 30.75 -18.66
C GLY A 3 -36.04 29.63 -18.03
N LEU A 4 -36.61 28.45 -17.93
CA LEU A 4 -35.92 27.20 -17.63
C LEU A 4 -35.12 26.76 -18.87
N PHE A 5 -33.80 26.58 -18.69
CA PHE A 5 -32.99 25.87 -19.65
C PHE A 5 -32.95 24.37 -19.26
N PRO A 6 -33.33 23.44 -20.14
CA PRO A 6 -33.04 22.03 -19.93
C PRO A 6 -31.60 21.76 -20.36
N GLY A 7 -30.78 21.38 -19.42
CA GLY A 7 -29.39 20.94 -19.64
C GLY A 7 -29.35 19.62 -20.40
N GLN A 8 -28.83 19.67 -21.62
CA GLN A 8 -28.44 18.49 -22.38
C GLN A 8 -27.23 17.85 -21.69
N ILE A 9 -27.45 16.65 -21.15
CA ILE A 9 -26.35 15.73 -20.78
C ILE A 9 -25.81 15.21 -22.11
N GLN A 10 -24.66 15.70 -22.53
CA GLN A 10 -23.88 15.09 -23.61
C GLN A 10 -23.36 13.73 -23.13
N VAL A 11 -23.93 12.69 -23.66
CA VAL A 11 -23.39 11.33 -23.57
C VAL A 11 -22.13 11.27 -24.43
N VAL A 12 -20.96 11.21 -23.80
CA VAL A 12 -19.69 10.96 -24.47
C VAL A 12 -19.69 9.48 -24.88
N PRO A 13 -19.43 9.15 -26.17
CA PRO A 13 -19.42 7.75 -26.59
C PRO A 13 -18.25 7.00 -25.93
N ALA A 14 -18.61 5.89 -25.26
CA ALA A 14 -17.69 4.95 -24.65
C ALA A 14 -17.07 4.04 -25.72
N GLU A 15 -15.97 4.48 -26.31
CA GLU A 15 -15.06 3.57 -27.02
C GLU A 15 -13.66 3.69 -26.40
N VAL A 16 -13.12 2.52 -26.07
CA VAL A 16 -11.80 2.23 -25.51
C VAL A 16 -11.75 2.07 -23.98
N ALA A 17 -12.13 0.89 -23.52
CA ALA A 17 -11.56 0.32 -22.29
C ALA A 17 -11.59 -1.21 -22.36
N ILE A 18 -10.47 -1.79 -22.67
CA ILE A 18 -10.23 -3.22 -22.82
C ILE A 18 -10.20 -3.90 -21.45
N GLY A 19 -11.00 -4.93 -21.26
CA GLY A 19 -10.77 -6.05 -20.36
C GLY A 19 -11.41 -6.01 -18.97
N GLY A 20 -11.56 -4.85 -18.33
CA GLY A 20 -12.15 -4.78 -16.97
C GLY A 20 -13.54 -4.14 -16.92
N GLN A 21 -13.85 -3.29 -17.86
CA GLN A 21 -15.11 -2.54 -17.90
C GLN A 21 -16.29 -3.34 -18.49
N LEU A 22 -16.04 -4.31 -19.36
CA LEU A 22 -17.12 -5.18 -19.90
C LEU A 22 -17.83 -6.00 -18.83
N ALA A 23 -17.15 -6.35 -17.73
CA ALA A 23 -17.77 -7.02 -16.58
C ALA A 23 -18.58 -6.05 -15.70
N VAL A 24 -18.24 -4.77 -15.70
CA VAL A 24 -18.92 -3.74 -14.90
C VAL A 24 -20.16 -3.22 -15.61
N ASP A 25 -20.12 -3.03 -16.93
CA ASP A 25 -21.26 -2.52 -17.70
C ASP A 25 -22.36 -3.57 -17.85
N GLY A 26 -22.02 -4.86 -17.95
CA GLY A 26 -22.99 -5.96 -17.92
C GLY A 26 -23.75 -6.10 -16.60
N ALA A 27 -23.17 -5.61 -15.50
CA ALA A 27 -23.79 -5.62 -14.17
C ALA A 27 -24.64 -4.36 -13.91
N ALA A 28 -24.50 -3.30 -14.69
CA ALA A 28 -25.23 -2.04 -14.53
C ALA A 28 -26.71 -2.12 -14.94
N GLU A 29 -27.09 -3.12 -15.75
CA GLU A 29 -28.44 -3.26 -16.30
C GLU A 29 -29.31 -4.31 -15.59
N LEU A 30 -28.84 -4.86 -14.47
CA LEU A 30 -29.61 -5.81 -13.66
C LEU A 30 -30.67 -5.11 -12.81
N GLN A 31 -31.78 -4.73 -13.44
CA GLN A 31 -33.10 -4.67 -12.77
C GLN A 31 -33.46 -6.11 -12.40
N VAL A 32 -33.56 -6.39 -11.11
CA VAL A 32 -33.89 -7.70 -10.56
C VAL A 32 -35.36 -8.06 -10.91
N PRO A 33 -35.62 -9.05 -11.77
CA PRO A 33 -36.93 -9.65 -11.86
C PRO A 33 -37.08 -10.67 -10.73
N ASP A 34 -38.21 -10.70 -10.11
CA ASP A 34 -38.51 -11.36 -8.84
C ASP A 34 -38.64 -12.91 -8.92
N ASP A 35 -38.54 -13.52 -10.08
CA ASP A 35 -38.80 -14.95 -10.25
C ASP A 35 -37.69 -15.66 -11.06
N GLY A 36 -36.90 -16.46 -10.38
CA GLY A 36 -35.96 -17.40 -11.01
C GLY A 36 -34.55 -16.89 -11.31
N ALA A 37 -34.29 -15.57 -11.21
CA ALA A 37 -32.99 -14.92 -11.43
C ALA A 37 -32.02 -15.07 -10.23
N GLY A 38 -32.52 -15.53 -9.09
CA GLY A 38 -31.72 -15.62 -7.85
C GLY A 38 -30.48 -16.51 -7.96
N THR A 39 -30.48 -17.51 -8.85
CA THR A 39 -29.33 -18.41 -9.03
C THR A 39 -28.28 -17.78 -9.96
N GLN A 40 -28.68 -17.05 -10.98
CA GLN A 40 -27.77 -16.36 -11.90
C GLN A 40 -27.15 -15.13 -11.25
N VAL A 41 -27.94 -14.37 -10.48
CA VAL A 41 -27.44 -13.22 -9.70
C VAL A 41 -26.45 -13.67 -8.62
N LYS A 42 -26.70 -14.80 -7.95
CA LYS A 42 -25.75 -15.40 -7.01
C LYS A 42 -24.46 -15.85 -7.70
N GLY A 43 -24.54 -16.45 -8.88
CA GLY A 43 -23.37 -16.84 -9.66
C GLY A 43 -22.52 -15.65 -10.13
N LEU A 44 -23.16 -14.59 -10.63
CA LEU A 44 -22.51 -13.33 -11.00
C LEU A 44 -21.88 -12.62 -9.80
N LEU A 45 -22.59 -12.58 -8.68
CA LEU A 45 -22.08 -12.01 -7.44
C LEU A 45 -20.85 -12.79 -6.92
N HIS A 46 -20.90 -14.12 -7.02
CA HIS A 46 -19.78 -14.98 -6.65
C HIS A 46 -18.54 -14.74 -7.54
N GLY A 47 -18.74 -14.61 -8.85
CA GLY A 47 -17.67 -14.25 -9.78
C GLY A 47 -17.07 -12.86 -9.51
N LEU A 48 -17.92 -11.85 -9.28
CA LEU A 48 -17.47 -10.50 -8.92
C LEU A 48 -16.67 -10.46 -7.60
N LEU A 49 -17.11 -11.24 -6.60
CA LEU A 49 -16.39 -11.32 -5.33
C LEU A 49 -15.05 -12.03 -5.47
N GLN A 50 -14.97 -13.10 -6.26
CA GLN A 50 -13.71 -13.79 -6.53
C GLN A 50 -12.71 -12.89 -7.26
N LEU A 51 -13.15 -12.17 -8.28
CA LEU A 51 -12.33 -11.18 -8.99
C LEU A 51 -11.91 -10.05 -8.03
N GLY A 52 -12.83 -9.53 -7.23
CA GLY A 52 -12.55 -8.49 -6.25
C GLY A 52 -11.53 -8.89 -5.18
N VAL A 53 -11.58 -10.13 -4.69
CA VAL A 53 -10.59 -10.69 -3.77
C VAL A 53 -9.23 -10.76 -4.44
N TRP A 54 -9.15 -11.31 -5.65
CA TRP A 54 -7.90 -11.43 -6.40
C TRP A 54 -7.26 -10.07 -6.67
N GLU A 55 -8.05 -9.11 -7.15
CA GLU A 55 -7.58 -7.75 -7.43
C GLU A 55 -7.10 -7.04 -6.17
N THR A 56 -7.82 -7.17 -5.06
CA THR A 56 -7.39 -6.60 -3.78
C THR A 56 -6.06 -7.18 -3.32
N ILE A 57 -5.89 -8.51 -3.37
CA ILE A 57 -4.64 -9.18 -3.00
C ILE A 57 -3.50 -8.77 -3.93
N TYR A 58 -3.73 -8.80 -5.24
CA TYR A 58 -2.74 -8.43 -6.23
C TYR A 58 -2.27 -6.98 -6.05
N MET A 59 -3.20 -6.01 -5.94
CA MET A 59 -2.86 -4.61 -5.74
C MET A 59 -2.11 -4.40 -4.43
N THR A 60 -2.54 -5.05 -3.34
CA THR A 60 -1.89 -4.95 -2.03
C THR A 60 -0.47 -5.48 -2.07
N LEU A 61 -0.26 -6.70 -2.58
CA LEU A 61 1.06 -7.33 -2.58
C LEU A 61 2.03 -6.60 -3.51
N LEU A 62 1.57 -6.21 -4.70
CA LEU A 62 2.41 -5.50 -5.65
C LEU A 62 2.79 -4.12 -5.13
N SER A 63 1.81 -3.36 -4.61
CA SER A 63 2.08 -2.02 -4.04
C SER A 63 3.00 -2.11 -2.82
N THR A 64 2.79 -3.07 -1.92
CA THR A 64 3.65 -3.26 -0.75
C THR A 64 5.05 -3.68 -1.16
N GLY A 65 5.19 -4.61 -2.11
CA GLY A 65 6.50 -5.06 -2.60
C GLY A 65 7.34 -3.91 -3.17
N PHE A 66 6.77 -3.11 -4.05
CA PHE A 66 7.46 -1.95 -4.61
C PHE A 66 7.67 -0.83 -3.57
N ALA A 67 6.71 -0.61 -2.67
CA ALA A 67 6.89 0.36 -1.59
C ALA A 67 8.02 -0.06 -0.62
N TYR A 68 8.22 -1.37 -0.40
CA TYR A 68 9.38 -1.90 0.32
C TYR A 68 10.69 -1.70 -0.44
N LEU A 69 10.69 -1.91 -1.75
CA LEU A 69 11.87 -1.71 -2.60
C LEU A 69 12.43 -0.28 -2.48
N PHE A 70 11.56 0.71 -2.38
CA PHE A 70 11.96 2.12 -2.18
C PHE A 70 12.08 2.50 -0.70
N GLY A 71 11.19 2.03 0.14
CA GLY A 71 11.12 2.38 1.56
C GLY A 71 12.28 1.81 2.38
N LEU A 72 12.73 0.57 2.09
CA LEU A 72 13.82 -0.06 2.81
C LEU A 72 15.14 0.73 2.68
N PRO A 73 15.63 1.06 1.46
CA PRO A 73 16.86 1.85 1.35
C PRO A 73 16.70 3.25 1.97
N MET A 74 15.53 3.88 1.82
CA MET A 74 15.27 5.19 2.46
C MET A 74 15.34 5.09 3.99
N GLY A 75 14.74 4.07 4.60
CA GLY A 75 14.76 3.86 6.04
C GLY A 75 16.16 3.56 6.58
N VAL A 76 16.93 2.72 5.88
CA VAL A 76 18.33 2.43 6.23
C VAL A 76 19.19 3.70 6.12
N ILE A 77 19.03 4.50 5.07
CA ILE A 77 19.76 5.78 4.91
C ILE A 77 19.40 6.73 6.06
N LEU A 78 18.13 6.85 6.43
CA LEU A 78 17.70 7.67 7.55
C LEU A 78 18.41 7.29 8.85
N TRP A 79 18.51 5.99 9.13
CA TRP A 79 19.18 5.51 10.32
C TRP A 79 20.70 5.69 10.26
N VAL A 80 21.36 5.36 9.14
CA VAL A 80 22.81 5.51 8.96
C VAL A 80 23.25 6.98 9.10
N THR A 81 22.42 7.91 8.64
CA THR A 81 22.68 9.34 8.68
C THR A 81 22.19 10.03 9.97
N ASP A 82 21.51 9.31 10.86
CA ASP A 82 21.07 9.81 12.17
C ASP A 82 22.30 10.08 13.08
N LYS A 83 22.13 10.97 14.04
CA LYS A 83 23.17 11.32 15.05
C LYS A 83 23.60 10.12 15.89
N ASN A 84 22.64 9.22 16.16
CA ASN A 84 22.84 8.00 16.93
C ASN A 84 23.12 6.77 16.03
N GLY A 85 23.30 6.98 14.73
CA GLY A 85 23.62 5.92 13.76
C GLY A 85 25.13 5.62 13.74
N LEU A 86 25.62 5.22 12.54
CA LEU A 86 27.02 4.86 12.39
C LEU A 86 27.94 6.09 12.51
N PRO A 87 29.05 6.02 13.26
CA PRO A 87 30.00 7.11 13.40
C PRO A 87 30.62 7.48 12.05
N GLN A 88 30.54 8.73 11.70
CA GLN A 88 31.09 9.29 10.47
C GLN A 88 32.46 9.91 10.74
N VAL A 89 33.49 9.40 10.11
CA VAL A 89 34.84 9.93 10.23
C VAL A 89 35.02 11.12 9.27
N GLY A 90 35.29 12.30 9.83
CA GLY A 90 35.56 13.53 9.08
C GLY A 90 34.41 14.56 9.11
N LYS A 91 34.75 15.82 9.43
CA LYS A 91 33.77 16.91 9.56
C LYS A 91 32.90 17.15 8.33
N GLY A 92 33.45 17.00 7.13
CA GLY A 92 32.69 17.15 5.88
C GLY A 92 31.65 16.05 5.66
N LYS A 93 31.99 14.79 5.97
CA LYS A 93 31.05 13.66 5.88
C LYS A 93 29.91 13.79 6.90
N GLN A 94 30.22 14.22 8.12
CA GLN A 94 29.21 14.47 9.16
C GLN A 94 28.20 15.55 8.73
N MET A 95 28.67 16.62 8.10
CA MET A 95 27.78 17.68 7.60
C MET A 95 26.87 17.17 6.47
N ALA A 96 27.45 16.44 5.50
CA ALA A 96 26.68 15.84 4.40
C ALA A 96 25.61 14.87 4.92
N CYS A 97 25.96 13.99 5.85
CA CYS A 97 25.00 13.06 6.47
C CYS A 97 23.87 13.79 7.21
N ARG A 98 24.20 14.86 7.94
CA ARG A 98 23.18 15.67 8.62
C ARG A 98 22.23 16.35 7.64
N ILE A 99 22.73 16.86 6.52
CA ILE A 99 21.90 17.47 5.46
C ILE A 99 21.01 16.40 4.83
N ILE A 100 21.56 15.24 4.47
CA ILE A 100 20.79 14.13 3.88
C ILE A 100 19.69 13.67 4.85
N ASN A 101 20.02 13.48 6.13
CA ASN A 101 19.03 13.09 7.14
C ASN A 101 17.93 14.14 7.30
N CYS A 102 18.29 15.41 7.34
CA CYS A 102 17.34 16.51 7.47
C CYS A 102 16.38 16.57 6.27
N VAL A 103 16.93 16.53 5.05
CA VAL A 103 16.13 16.59 3.82
C VAL A 103 15.26 15.36 3.65
N LEU A 104 15.85 14.16 3.76
CA LEU A 104 15.12 12.91 3.61
C LEU A 104 14.09 12.72 4.72
N GLY A 105 14.44 13.04 5.97
CA GLY A 105 13.54 13.01 7.10
C GLY A 105 12.38 14.00 6.95
N PHE A 106 12.65 15.21 6.44
CA PHE A 106 11.61 16.18 6.12
C PHE A 106 10.66 15.64 5.04
N VAL A 107 11.19 15.13 3.93
CA VAL A 107 10.39 14.56 2.83
C VAL A 107 9.51 13.42 3.34
N VAL A 108 10.09 12.46 4.05
CA VAL A 108 9.34 11.31 4.62
C VAL A 108 8.25 11.78 5.57
N ASN A 109 8.54 12.74 6.47
CA ASN A 109 7.54 13.26 7.40
C ASN A 109 6.46 14.07 6.69
N PHE A 110 6.82 14.86 5.67
CA PHE A 110 5.88 15.64 4.87
C PHE A 110 4.84 14.74 4.19
N PHE A 111 5.28 13.70 3.47
CA PHE A 111 4.36 12.77 2.81
C PHE A 111 3.47 12.00 3.81
N ARG A 112 4.00 11.65 4.97
CA ARG A 112 3.23 10.97 6.04
C ARG A 112 2.22 11.89 6.75
N SER A 113 2.42 13.20 6.70
CA SER A 113 1.49 14.17 7.30
C SER A 113 0.23 14.39 6.45
N ILE A 114 0.27 13.99 5.18
CA ILE A 114 -0.87 14.12 4.27
C ILE A 114 -1.78 12.90 4.44
N PRO A 115 -3.10 13.08 4.64
CA PRO A 115 -4.03 11.96 4.63
C PRO A 115 -3.92 11.13 3.35
N CYS A 116 -3.87 9.79 3.49
CA CYS A 116 -3.56 8.88 2.38
C CYS A 116 -4.44 9.12 1.14
N ILE A 117 -5.75 9.28 1.32
CA ILE A 117 -6.69 9.52 0.22
C ILE A 117 -6.37 10.81 -0.56
N ILE A 118 -6.01 11.88 0.16
CA ILE A 118 -5.64 13.17 -0.46
C ILE A 118 -4.33 13.03 -1.21
N LEU A 119 -3.35 12.33 -0.62
CA LEU A 119 -2.07 12.07 -1.27
C LEU A 119 -2.25 11.25 -2.55
N MET A 120 -3.10 10.21 -2.52
CA MET A 120 -3.39 9.39 -3.69
C MET A 120 -4.00 10.23 -4.82
N VAL A 121 -4.97 11.10 -4.51
CA VAL A 121 -5.57 12.02 -5.50
C VAL A 121 -4.53 13.00 -6.05
N ALA A 122 -3.71 13.59 -5.17
CA ALA A 122 -2.65 14.53 -5.56
C ALA A 122 -1.57 13.87 -6.46
N MET A 123 -1.35 12.56 -6.32
CA MET A 123 -0.37 11.81 -7.11
C MET A 123 -0.94 11.21 -8.41
N MET A 124 -2.24 11.36 -8.69
CA MET A 124 -2.83 10.92 -9.98
C MET A 124 -2.12 11.50 -11.22
N PRO A 125 -1.71 12.79 -11.26
CA PRO A 125 -0.94 13.31 -12.40
C PRO A 125 0.39 12.57 -12.61
N VAL A 126 1.06 12.15 -11.52
CA VAL A 126 2.31 11.38 -11.58
C VAL A 126 2.03 9.98 -12.14
N ALA A 127 0.97 9.32 -11.69
CA ALA A 127 0.56 8.04 -12.24
C ALA A 127 0.24 8.14 -13.74
N ARG A 128 -0.41 9.23 -14.16
CA ARG A 128 -0.68 9.52 -15.59
C ARG A 128 0.59 9.69 -16.40
N LEU A 129 1.61 10.37 -15.86
CA LEU A 129 2.90 10.53 -16.54
C LEU A 129 3.63 9.19 -16.74
N ILE A 130 3.51 8.28 -15.78
CA ILE A 130 4.20 6.97 -15.83
C ILE A 130 3.45 5.98 -16.72
N LEU A 131 2.11 5.91 -16.62
CA LEU A 131 1.30 4.86 -17.24
C LEU A 131 0.46 5.37 -18.43
N GLY A 132 0.43 6.66 -18.68
CA GLY A 132 -0.42 7.29 -19.70
C GLY A 132 -1.92 7.35 -19.35
N LYS A 133 -2.32 6.76 -18.21
CA LYS A 133 -3.72 6.71 -17.73
C LYS A 133 -3.80 7.22 -16.29
N SER A 134 -4.87 7.97 -15.98
CA SER A 134 -5.10 8.51 -14.61
C SER A 134 -5.92 7.57 -13.73
N LEU A 135 -6.75 6.72 -14.32
CA LEU A 135 -7.69 5.84 -13.63
C LEU A 135 -7.36 4.38 -13.88
N GLY A 136 -7.83 3.50 -13.00
CA GLY A 136 -7.66 2.05 -13.09
C GLY A 136 -6.59 1.50 -12.14
N ASN A 137 -6.54 0.18 -12.03
CA ASN A 137 -5.71 -0.53 -11.04
C ASN A 137 -4.22 -0.18 -11.11
N GLY A 138 -3.68 0.03 -12.32
CA GLY A 138 -2.28 0.43 -12.49
C GLY A 138 -1.99 1.80 -11.85
N SER A 139 -2.84 2.80 -12.09
CA SER A 139 -2.69 4.13 -11.50
C SER A 139 -2.82 4.10 -9.98
N VAL A 140 -3.74 3.29 -9.48
CA VAL A 140 -3.90 3.07 -8.03
C VAL A 140 -2.64 2.44 -7.44
N ILE A 141 -2.05 1.42 -8.07
CA ILE A 141 -0.82 0.78 -7.60
C ILE A 141 0.32 1.83 -7.49
N VAL A 142 0.51 2.67 -8.51
CA VAL A 142 1.56 3.70 -8.49
C VAL A 142 1.31 4.72 -7.36
N THR A 143 0.08 5.18 -7.18
CA THR A 143 -0.24 6.14 -6.11
C THR A 143 -0.10 5.50 -4.73
N LEU A 144 -0.46 4.22 -4.56
CA LEU A 144 -0.25 3.45 -3.34
C LEU A 144 1.23 3.28 -3.01
N ILE A 145 2.09 3.00 -4.00
CA ILE A 145 3.55 2.89 -3.81
C ILE A 145 4.09 4.21 -3.25
N ILE A 146 3.72 5.34 -3.87
CA ILE A 146 4.18 6.66 -3.44
C ILE A 146 3.69 6.99 -2.03
N ALA A 147 2.45 6.63 -1.69
CA ALA A 147 1.88 6.87 -0.36
C ALA A 147 2.48 5.95 0.71
N ALA A 148 2.75 4.68 0.38
CA ALA A 148 3.23 3.70 1.33
C ALA A 148 4.75 3.76 1.56
N ALA A 149 5.56 4.13 0.56
CA ALA A 149 7.02 4.14 0.67
C ALA A 149 7.56 5.00 1.83
N PRO A 150 7.08 6.23 2.10
CA PRO A 150 7.51 7.03 3.25
C PRO A 150 7.12 6.40 4.59
N TYR A 151 5.94 5.76 4.66
CA TYR A 151 5.50 5.02 5.84
C TYR A 151 6.43 3.85 6.13
N ILE A 152 6.74 3.05 5.11
CA ILE A 152 7.66 1.90 5.19
C ILE A 152 9.08 2.37 5.56
N ALA A 153 9.57 3.47 4.99
CA ALA A 153 10.88 4.01 5.33
C ALA A 153 11.00 4.30 6.84
N ARG A 154 9.98 4.89 7.44
CA ARG A 154 9.97 5.19 8.87
C ARG A 154 9.88 3.93 9.73
N MET A 155 9.11 2.94 9.26
CA MET A 155 8.99 1.66 9.94
C MET A 155 10.32 0.89 9.89
N VAL A 156 11.00 0.88 8.74
CA VAL A 156 12.34 0.28 8.60
C VAL A 156 13.34 0.98 9.51
N GLU A 157 13.34 2.30 9.55
CA GLU A 157 14.19 3.06 10.47
C GLU A 157 13.95 2.65 11.94
N SER A 158 12.68 2.49 12.34
CA SER A 158 12.31 2.04 13.68
C SER A 158 12.82 0.63 13.96
N SER A 159 12.59 -0.30 13.01
CA SER A 159 13.06 -1.70 13.16
C SER A 159 14.58 -1.81 13.27
N VAL A 160 15.31 -0.96 12.56
CA VAL A 160 16.76 -0.93 12.62
C VAL A 160 17.26 -0.32 13.94
N LYS A 161 16.52 0.64 14.52
CA LYS A 161 16.82 1.22 15.84
C LYS A 161 16.68 0.23 17.00
N GLU A 162 15.97 -0.87 16.82
CA GLU A 162 15.85 -1.92 17.83
C GLU A 162 17.09 -2.82 17.97
N VAL A 163 18.04 -2.71 17.03
CA VAL A 163 19.30 -3.45 17.09
C VAL A 163 20.16 -2.90 18.24
N PRO A 164 20.63 -3.75 19.18
CA PRO A 164 21.45 -3.32 20.29
C PRO A 164 22.73 -2.64 19.83
N SER A 165 23.07 -1.47 20.41
CA SER A 165 24.30 -0.72 20.06
C SER A 165 25.57 -1.53 20.26
N GLY A 166 25.61 -2.40 21.26
CA GLY A 166 26.77 -3.25 21.53
C GLY A 166 27.17 -4.16 20.39
N VAL A 167 26.20 -4.65 19.57
CA VAL A 167 26.49 -5.48 18.38
C VAL A 167 27.20 -4.64 17.32
N ILE A 168 26.78 -3.39 17.18
CA ILE A 168 27.37 -2.42 16.23
C ILE A 168 28.77 -2.02 16.69
N GLU A 169 28.94 -1.71 17.97
CA GLU A 169 30.25 -1.37 18.57
C GLU A 169 31.25 -2.53 18.44
N ALA A 170 30.81 -3.75 18.65
CA ALA A 170 31.65 -4.93 18.46
C ALA A 170 32.13 -5.06 17.01
N ALA A 171 31.22 -4.86 16.03
CA ALA A 171 31.58 -4.90 14.62
C ALA A 171 32.57 -3.79 14.24
N GLN A 172 32.42 -2.59 14.82
CA GLN A 172 33.34 -1.48 14.63
C GLN A 172 34.72 -1.77 15.21
N SER A 173 34.78 -2.37 16.41
CA SER A 173 36.02 -2.78 17.08
C SER A 173 36.77 -3.84 16.27
N MET A 174 36.07 -4.65 15.48
CA MET A 174 36.67 -5.61 14.54
C MET A 174 37.13 -4.97 13.23
N GLY A 175 36.99 -3.63 13.06
CA GLY A 175 37.43 -2.92 11.87
C GLY A 175 36.49 -3.01 10.68
N CYS A 176 35.22 -3.39 10.88
CA CYS A 176 34.24 -3.45 9.80
C CYS A 176 33.94 -2.04 9.26
N THR A 177 33.84 -1.93 7.93
CA THR A 177 33.39 -0.70 7.26
C THR A 177 31.89 -0.48 7.48
N ASN A 178 31.43 0.77 7.40
CA ASN A 178 29.99 1.12 7.58
C ASN A 178 29.08 0.29 6.65
N TRP A 179 29.51 0.03 5.42
CA TRP A 179 28.78 -0.78 4.46
C TRP A 179 28.66 -2.26 4.89
N GLN A 180 29.77 -2.81 5.39
CA GLN A 180 29.78 -4.18 5.95
C GLN A 180 28.88 -4.29 7.17
N ILE A 181 28.89 -3.28 8.07
CA ILE A 181 28.02 -3.24 9.24
C ILE A 181 26.55 -3.26 8.81
N VAL A 182 26.15 -2.44 7.83
CA VAL A 182 24.76 -2.40 7.34
C VAL A 182 24.31 -3.75 6.80
N TRP A 183 25.10 -4.36 5.91
CA TRP A 183 24.67 -5.57 5.20
C TRP A 183 24.85 -6.86 5.98
N HIS A 184 25.91 -6.99 6.78
CA HIS A 184 26.25 -8.24 7.46
C HIS A 184 25.87 -8.27 8.94
N VAL A 185 25.60 -7.11 9.54
CA VAL A 185 25.27 -7.02 10.97
C VAL A 185 23.87 -6.44 11.16
N LEU A 186 23.64 -5.23 10.67
CA LEU A 186 22.43 -4.48 10.96
C LEU A 186 21.17 -5.10 10.36
N LEU A 187 21.17 -5.33 9.04
CA LEU A 187 20.01 -5.89 8.35
C LEU A 187 19.69 -7.34 8.79
N PRO A 188 20.67 -8.25 8.95
CA PRO A 188 20.40 -9.58 9.46
C PRO A 188 19.88 -9.59 10.91
N GLU A 189 20.37 -8.69 11.76
CA GLU A 189 19.91 -8.60 13.16
C GLU A 189 18.52 -7.94 13.27
N ALA A 190 18.23 -6.95 12.43
CA ALA A 190 16.92 -6.31 12.34
C ALA A 190 15.85 -7.18 11.63
N LYS A 191 16.24 -8.29 10.99
CA LYS A 191 15.37 -9.09 10.14
C LYS A 191 14.04 -9.52 10.79
N PRO A 192 13.98 -9.99 12.05
CA PRO A 192 12.71 -10.34 12.68
C PRO A 192 11.76 -9.14 12.80
N SER A 193 12.27 -7.99 13.24
CA SER A 193 11.50 -6.74 13.34
C SER A 193 11.06 -6.23 11.97
N LEU A 194 11.92 -6.30 10.96
CA LEU A 194 11.59 -5.93 9.57
C LEU A 194 10.46 -6.81 9.00
N ILE A 195 10.48 -8.12 9.26
CA ILE A 195 9.42 -9.03 8.82
C ILE A 195 8.11 -8.69 9.55
N HIS A 196 8.14 -8.48 10.85
CA HIS A 196 6.95 -8.09 11.61
C HIS A 196 6.37 -6.77 11.10
N GLY A 197 7.23 -5.78 10.89
CA GLY A 197 6.87 -4.51 10.29
C GLY A 197 6.28 -4.67 8.88
N SER A 198 6.80 -5.60 8.06
CA SER A 198 6.26 -5.83 6.71
C SER A 198 4.81 -6.34 6.73
N VAL A 199 4.47 -7.14 7.72
CA VAL A 199 3.09 -7.61 7.91
C VAL A 199 2.16 -6.44 8.23
N ILE A 200 2.57 -5.57 9.17
CA ILE A 200 1.81 -4.37 9.54
C ILE A 200 1.64 -3.46 8.33
N ALA A 201 2.71 -3.24 7.55
CA ALA A 201 2.65 -2.42 6.35
C ALA A 201 1.69 -3.01 5.30
N THR A 202 1.73 -4.32 5.07
CA THR A 202 0.84 -5.00 4.12
C THR A 202 -0.62 -4.82 4.49
N VAL A 203 -0.96 -4.99 5.78
CA VAL A 203 -2.34 -4.76 6.29
C VAL A 203 -2.76 -3.30 6.14
N THR A 204 -1.85 -2.35 6.40
CA THR A 204 -2.11 -0.93 6.23
C THR A 204 -2.37 -0.58 4.75
N VAL A 205 -1.54 -1.09 3.84
CA VAL A 205 -1.73 -0.90 2.38
C VAL A 205 -3.04 -1.53 1.90
N LEU A 206 -3.43 -2.70 2.45
CA LEU A 206 -4.73 -3.31 2.15
C LEU A 206 -5.87 -2.36 2.56
N GLY A 207 -5.79 -1.71 3.72
CA GLY A 207 -6.75 -0.67 4.10
C GLY A 207 -6.80 0.51 3.11
N TYR A 208 -5.66 0.89 2.54
CA TYR A 208 -5.59 1.94 1.52
C TYR A 208 -6.20 1.50 0.19
N THR A 209 -6.12 0.22 -0.19
CA THR A 209 -6.77 -0.29 -1.42
C THR A 209 -8.30 -0.17 -1.33
N ALA A 210 -8.89 -0.27 -0.14
CA ALA A 210 -10.32 -0.05 0.03
C ALA A 210 -10.71 1.40 -0.32
N MET A 211 -9.85 2.39 0.00
CA MET A 211 -10.07 3.79 -0.37
C MET A 211 -9.83 4.06 -1.86
N ALA A 212 -9.04 3.22 -2.52
CA ALA A 212 -8.71 3.34 -3.94
C ALA A 212 -9.91 3.16 -4.87
N ALA A 213 -11.01 2.61 -4.38
CA ALA A 213 -12.29 2.54 -5.09
C ALA A 213 -12.76 3.93 -5.57
N THR A 214 -12.51 4.99 -4.79
CA THR A 214 -12.84 6.37 -5.16
C THR A 214 -11.99 6.93 -6.31
N LEU A 215 -10.87 6.27 -6.62
CA LEU A 215 -9.94 6.63 -7.69
C LEU A 215 -10.10 5.75 -8.95
N GLY A 216 -11.22 5.01 -9.04
CA GLY A 216 -11.47 4.09 -10.16
C GLY A 216 -10.66 2.80 -10.08
N GLY A 217 -10.13 2.45 -8.90
CA GLY A 217 -9.57 1.14 -8.64
C GLY A 217 -10.67 0.11 -8.44
N THR A 218 -10.43 -1.12 -8.85
CA THR A 218 -11.32 -2.27 -8.65
C THR A 218 -10.97 -3.01 -7.35
N GLY A 219 -11.70 -4.04 -7.02
CA GLY A 219 -11.49 -4.87 -5.83
C GLY A 219 -12.63 -4.82 -4.82
N LEU A 220 -12.42 -5.47 -3.67
CA LEU A 220 -13.46 -5.58 -2.62
C LEU A 220 -13.96 -4.22 -2.11
N GLY A 221 -13.08 -3.22 -2.04
CA GLY A 221 -13.45 -1.87 -1.62
C GLY A 221 -14.46 -1.22 -2.56
N GLN A 222 -14.25 -1.35 -3.87
CA GLN A 222 -15.19 -0.86 -4.88
C GLN A 222 -16.53 -1.58 -4.78
N ILE A 223 -16.51 -2.91 -4.65
CA ILE A 223 -17.71 -3.71 -4.53
C ILE A 223 -18.52 -3.28 -3.30
N ALA A 224 -17.86 -3.09 -2.15
CA ALA A 224 -18.50 -2.66 -0.91
C ALA A 224 -19.13 -1.27 -1.03
N ILE A 225 -18.46 -0.31 -1.70
CA ILE A 225 -18.94 1.06 -1.83
C ILE A 225 -20.03 1.16 -2.89
N ILE A 226 -19.78 0.67 -4.12
CA ILE A 226 -20.68 0.86 -5.25
C ILE A 226 -21.90 -0.07 -5.14
N TYR A 227 -21.68 -1.38 -4.98
CA TYR A 227 -22.77 -2.36 -4.98
C TYR A 227 -23.40 -2.50 -3.57
N GLY A 228 -22.64 -2.28 -2.51
CA GLY A 228 -23.14 -2.31 -1.15
C GLY A 228 -23.79 -1.00 -0.74
N HIS A 229 -23.00 0.03 -0.52
CA HIS A 229 -23.47 1.29 0.07
C HIS A 229 -24.33 2.12 -0.90
N GLN A 230 -23.86 2.40 -2.13
CA GLN A 230 -24.60 3.27 -3.06
C GLN A 230 -25.90 2.65 -3.58
N ARG A 231 -25.99 1.31 -3.69
CA ARG A 231 -27.21 0.59 -4.05
C ARG A 231 -28.07 0.13 -2.86
N SER A 232 -27.72 0.58 -1.64
CA SER A 232 -28.44 0.25 -0.40
C SER A 232 -28.52 -1.26 -0.09
N ASN A 233 -27.60 -2.07 -0.61
CA ASN A 233 -27.52 -3.50 -0.36
C ASN A 233 -26.57 -3.80 0.80
N GLY A 234 -27.06 -3.66 2.05
CA GLY A 234 -26.26 -3.87 3.26
C GLY A 234 -25.58 -5.23 3.32
N ASP A 235 -26.22 -6.28 2.83
CA ASP A 235 -25.69 -7.65 2.84
C ASP A 235 -24.37 -7.76 2.05
N ILE A 236 -24.27 -7.10 0.89
CA ILE A 236 -23.05 -7.08 0.07
C ILE A 236 -21.92 -6.35 0.81
N THR A 237 -22.24 -5.22 1.46
CA THR A 237 -21.26 -4.48 2.26
C THR A 237 -20.70 -5.35 3.38
N TRP A 238 -21.57 -5.99 4.16
CA TRP A 238 -21.14 -6.87 5.25
C TRP A 238 -20.33 -8.07 4.77
N LEU A 239 -20.70 -8.66 3.63
CA LEU A 239 -19.96 -9.76 3.02
C LEU A 239 -18.55 -9.32 2.62
N CYS A 240 -18.40 -8.15 1.99
CA CYS A 240 -17.08 -7.59 1.66
C CYS A 240 -16.25 -7.32 2.91
N VAL A 241 -16.86 -6.79 3.99
CA VAL A 241 -16.17 -6.56 5.27
C VAL A 241 -15.64 -7.86 5.84
N VAL A 242 -16.46 -8.92 5.89
CA VAL A 242 -16.04 -10.24 6.38
C VAL A 242 -14.89 -10.80 5.55
N LEU A 243 -14.98 -10.71 4.22
CA LEU A 243 -13.90 -11.16 3.33
C LEU A 243 -12.60 -10.38 3.55
N MET A 244 -12.67 -9.06 3.70
CA MET A 244 -11.48 -8.25 4.03
C MET A 244 -10.86 -8.65 5.37
N VAL A 245 -11.67 -8.87 6.40
CA VAL A 245 -11.19 -9.34 7.70
C VAL A 245 -10.50 -10.70 7.58
N VAL A 246 -11.08 -11.64 6.83
CA VAL A 246 -10.45 -12.95 6.59
C VAL A 246 -9.09 -12.81 5.90
N ILE A 247 -9.00 -11.97 4.84
CA ILE A 247 -7.74 -11.71 4.14
C ILE A 247 -6.69 -11.12 5.08
N VAL A 248 -7.07 -10.12 5.89
CA VAL A 248 -6.16 -9.52 6.88
C VAL A 248 -5.67 -10.55 7.88
N GLN A 249 -6.57 -11.39 8.42
CA GLN A 249 -6.20 -12.43 9.38
C GLN A 249 -5.25 -13.47 8.76
N LEU A 250 -5.47 -13.86 7.51
CA LEU A 250 -4.56 -14.77 6.80
C LEU A 250 -3.18 -14.15 6.59
N ILE A 251 -3.10 -12.88 6.16
CA ILE A 251 -1.84 -12.17 6.00
C ILE A 251 -1.10 -12.09 7.34
N GLN A 252 -1.80 -11.76 8.44
CA GLN A 252 -1.21 -11.66 9.77
C GLN A 252 -0.73 -13.01 10.29
N LEU A 253 -1.51 -14.08 10.12
CA LEU A 253 -1.13 -15.43 10.53
C LEU A 253 0.14 -15.89 9.81
N VAL A 254 0.16 -15.80 8.48
CA VAL A 254 1.31 -16.20 7.67
C VAL A 254 2.53 -15.34 8.01
N GLY A 255 2.35 -14.04 8.08
CA GLY A 255 3.44 -13.12 8.37
C GLY A 255 4.03 -13.30 9.78
N THR A 256 3.19 -13.46 10.80
CA THR A 256 3.63 -13.72 12.18
C THR A 256 4.34 -15.08 12.29
N PHE A 257 3.85 -16.09 11.57
CA PHE A 257 4.51 -17.40 11.53
C PHE A 257 5.92 -17.30 10.94
N ILE A 258 6.08 -16.58 9.83
CA ILE A 258 7.38 -16.34 9.19
C ILE A 258 8.30 -15.53 10.13
N ALA A 259 7.78 -14.47 10.78
CA ALA A 259 8.53 -13.65 11.72
C ALA A 259 9.07 -14.49 12.90
N ARG A 260 8.21 -15.30 13.51
CA ARG A 260 8.61 -16.20 14.63
C ARG A 260 9.66 -17.23 14.23
N ARG A 261 9.58 -17.79 13.03
CA ARG A 261 10.60 -18.73 12.53
C ARG A 261 11.95 -18.08 12.28
N THR A 262 11.95 -16.80 11.97
CA THR A 262 13.17 -16.03 11.66
C THR A 262 13.81 -15.48 12.94
N ASP A 263 13.04 -15.31 14.00
CA ASP A 263 13.53 -14.81 15.28
C ASP A 263 14.37 -15.88 16.00
N LYS A 264 15.68 -15.67 16.05
CA LYS A 264 16.64 -16.55 16.73
C LYS A 264 16.70 -16.32 18.25
N ARG A 265 16.05 -15.25 18.76
CA ARG A 265 16.08 -14.86 20.18
C ARG A 265 15.11 -15.69 21.05
N ILE A 266 14.19 -16.41 20.40
CA ILE A 266 13.15 -17.21 21.06
C ILE A 266 13.53 -18.71 21.15
N LYS A 267 14.79 -19.07 20.88
CA LYS A 267 15.29 -20.44 21.05
C LYS A 267 16.09 -20.57 22.32
#